data_9401125bc11bc36ca35241a92c864abb
#
_entry.id   9401125bc11bc36ca35241a92c864abb
#
_cell.length_a   1.000
_cell.length_b   1.000
_cell.length_c   1.000
_cell.angle_alpha   90.00
_cell.angle_beta   90.00
_cell.angle_gamma   90.00
#
_symmetry.space_group_name_H-M   'P 1'
#
loop_
_entity.id
_entity.type
_entity.pdbx_description
1 polymer ?
#
loop_
_entity_poly.entity_id
_entity_poly.type
_entity_poly.pdbx_seq_one_letter_code
_entity_poly.pdbx_strand_id
1 'polypeptide(L)'
;VLAAVVAERLRRSLPATAGWASRVGSQMLLLAGLGFAAMGLLPLDVDDLHGPASQLHASAWMIWVLGFVAGTLLLGTTQLRQAHGRALGALALGCGMLAAVAAFALQGVLPAPLAQRLAFACWVAWLATALPLSRQR
;
A
#
# COMPACT_ATOMS: atom_id res chain seq x y z
N VAL A 1 -3.45 11.95 -4.03
CA VAL A 1 -4.49 11.94 -5.07
C VAL A 1 -4.32 10.74 -6.00
N LEU A 2 -3.17 10.54 -6.68
CA LEU A 2 -2.96 9.45 -7.65
C LEU A 2 -3.27 8.06 -7.06
N ALA A 3 -2.77 7.76 -5.87
CA ALA A 3 -2.98 6.47 -5.21
C ALA A 3 -4.46 6.16 -4.95
N ALA A 4 -5.24 7.16 -4.53
CA ALA A 4 -6.68 7.02 -4.33
C ALA A 4 -7.41 6.76 -5.67
N VAL A 5 -6.98 7.43 -6.75
CA VAL A 5 -7.53 7.19 -8.09
C VAL A 5 -7.22 5.78 -8.57
N VAL A 6 -5.99 5.28 -8.34
CA VAL A 6 -5.60 3.90 -8.69
C VAL A 6 -6.45 2.89 -7.92
N ALA A 7 -6.56 3.05 -6.61
CA ALA A 7 -7.34 2.16 -5.76
C ALA A 7 -8.83 2.16 -6.13
N GLU A 8 -9.40 3.33 -6.43
CA GLU A 8 -10.80 3.44 -6.86
C GLU A 8 -11.03 2.83 -8.26
N ARG A 9 -10.10 3.00 -9.19
CA ARG A 9 -10.18 2.32 -10.50
C ARG A 9 -10.10 0.81 -10.37
N LEU A 10 -9.18 0.30 -9.54
CA LEU A 10 -9.10 -1.12 -9.24
C LEU A 10 -10.41 -1.63 -8.62
N ARG A 11 -10.98 -0.90 -7.67
CA ARG A 11 -12.27 -1.23 -7.04
C ARG A 11 -13.39 -1.30 -8.08
N ARG A 12 -13.49 -0.33 -8.99
CA ARG A 12 -14.50 -0.29 -10.05
C ARG A 12 -14.30 -1.36 -11.11
N SER A 13 -13.08 -1.83 -11.33
CA SER A 13 -12.78 -2.92 -12.27
C SER A 13 -13.11 -4.30 -11.72
N LEU A 14 -13.43 -4.42 -10.42
CA LEU A 14 -13.83 -5.68 -9.82
C LEU A 14 -15.23 -6.07 -10.31
N PRO A 15 -15.45 -7.31 -10.78
CA PRO A 15 -16.77 -7.78 -11.16
C PRO A 15 -17.70 -7.80 -9.93
N ALA A 16 -19.02 -7.71 -10.17
CA ALA A 16 -20.03 -7.78 -9.10
C ALA A 16 -19.93 -9.08 -8.28
N THR A 17 -19.43 -10.14 -8.90
CA THR A 17 -19.16 -11.45 -8.30
C THR A 17 -17.82 -11.54 -7.57
N ALA A 18 -17.03 -10.45 -7.51
CA ALA A 18 -15.75 -10.45 -6.81
C ALA A 18 -15.92 -10.87 -5.35
N GLY A 19 -15.07 -11.79 -4.92
CA GLY A 19 -15.06 -12.27 -3.54
C GLY A 19 -14.76 -11.16 -2.53
N TRP A 20 -15.13 -11.36 -1.29
CA TRP A 20 -14.93 -10.39 -0.21
C TRP A 20 -13.47 -9.92 -0.09
N ALA A 21 -12.51 -10.82 -0.26
CA ALA A 21 -11.08 -10.49 -0.16
C ALA A 21 -10.62 -9.45 -1.19
N SER A 22 -11.14 -9.52 -2.45
CA SER A 22 -10.85 -8.50 -3.46
C SER A 22 -11.47 -7.15 -3.11
N ARG A 23 -12.69 -7.15 -2.55
CA ARG A 23 -13.39 -5.92 -2.13
C ARG A 23 -12.69 -5.27 -0.94
N VAL A 24 -12.40 -6.05 0.10
CA VAL A 24 -11.68 -5.56 1.29
C VAL A 24 -10.27 -5.13 0.91
N GLY A 25 -9.54 -5.91 0.10
CA GLY A 25 -8.22 -5.56 -0.37
C GLY A 25 -8.18 -4.21 -1.11
N SER A 26 -9.15 -3.95 -1.99
CA SER A 26 -9.22 -2.65 -2.68
C SER A 26 -9.56 -1.48 -1.74
N GLN A 27 -10.39 -1.70 -0.71
CA GLN A 27 -10.67 -0.70 0.32
C GLN A 27 -9.43 -0.41 1.19
N MET A 28 -8.65 -1.45 1.55
CA MET A 28 -7.38 -1.28 2.26
C MET A 28 -6.37 -0.46 1.44
N LEU A 29 -6.29 -0.69 0.13
CA LEU A 29 -5.44 0.12 -0.75
C LEU A 29 -5.92 1.57 -0.85
N LEU A 30 -7.22 1.82 -0.83
CA LEU A 30 -7.77 3.17 -0.76
C LEU A 30 -7.38 3.84 0.56
N LEU A 31 -7.56 3.13 1.67
CA LEU A 31 -7.17 3.60 3.01
C LEU A 31 -5.66 3.90 3.07
N ALA A 32 -4.82 3.04 2.48
CA ALA A 32 -3.39 3.30 2.34
C ALA A 32 -3.12 4.60 1.56
N GLY A 33 -3.82 4.83 0.45
CA GLY A 33 -3.71 6.07 -0.31
C GLY A 33 -4.08 7.31 0.49
N LEU A 34 -5.10 7.22 1.33
CA LEU A 34 -5.51 8.30 2.24
C LEU A 34 -4.48 8.51 3.37
N GLY A 35 -3.97 7.44 3.97
CA GLY A 35 -2.89 7.52 4.97
C GLY A 35 -1.63 8.17 4.41
N PHE A 36 -1.24 7.80 3.17
CA PHE A 36 -0.12 8.43 2.48
C PHE A 36 -0.34 9.93 2.23
N ALA A 37 -1.54 10.32 1.82
CA ALA A 37 -1.89 11.73 1.65
C ALA A 37 -1.87 12.49 2.97
N ALA A 38 -2.37 11.86 4.04
CA ALA A 38 -2.36 12.44 5.38
C ALA A 38 -0.94 12.71 5.89
N MET A 39 0.03 11.82 5.64
CA MET A 39 1.44 12.08 5.97
C MET A 39 1.99 13.34 5.31
N GLY A 40 1.56 13.64 4.07
CA GLY A 40 1.96 14.88 3.38
C GLY A 40 1.32 16.14 3.95
N LEU A 41 0.22 16.01 4.68
CA LEU A 41 -0.51 17.13 5.31
C LEU A 41 -0.15 17.31 6.79
N LEU A 42 0.34 16.26 7.43
CA LEU A 42 0.68 16.23 8.84
C LEU A 42 2.21 16.34 8.98
N PRO A 43 2.77 17.49 9.34
CA PRO A 43 4.21 17.66 9.46
C PRO A 43 4.76 16.81 10.61
N LEU A 44 5.95 16.24 10.39
CA LEU A 44 6.74 15.65 11.47
C LEU A 44 7.49 16.77 12.17
N ASP A 45 7.30 16.91 13.49
CA ASP A 45 8.09 17.79 14.31
C ASP A 45 9.36 17.03 14.75
N VAL A 46 10.49 17.42 14.18
CA VAL A 46 11.78 16.76 14.45
C VAL A 46 12.35 17.12 15.81
N ASP A 47 11.92 18.24 16.40
CA ASP A 47 12.36 18.72 17.70
C ASP A 47 11.53 18.12 18.85
N ASP A 48 10.27 17.68 18.52
CA ASP A 48 9.39 16.97 19.45
C ASP A 48 8.77 15.73 18.82
N LEU A 49 9.54 14.64 18.79
CA LEU A 49 9.09 13.36 18.22
C LEU A 49 7.96 12.69 19.01
N HIS A 50 7.73 13.08 20.25
CA HIS A 50 6.66 12.55 21.11
C HIS A 50 5.44 13.48 21.18
N GLY A 51 5.52 14.65 20.57
CA GLY A 51 4.44 15.62 20.51
C GLY A 51 3.25 15.18 19.66
N PRO A 52 2.12 15.84 19.81
CA PRO A 52 0.88 15.49 19.10
C PRO A 52 1.01 15.50 17.58
N ALA A 53 1.77 16.43 17.00
CA ALA A 53 1.98 16.53 15.57
C ALA A 53 2.71 15.28 15.03
N SER A 54 3.80 14.88 15.70
CA SER A 54 4.59 13.71 15.34
C SER A 54 3.82 12.40 15.54
N GLN A 55 2.99 12.31 16.57
CA GLN A 55 2.09 11.16 16.79
C GLN A 55 1.05 11.02 15.68
N LEU A 56 0.46 12.12 15.22
CA LEU A 56 -0.49 12.11 14.09
C LEU A 56 0.20 11.69 12.80
N HIS A 57 1.41 12.19 12.52
CA HIS A 57 2.21 11.75 11.37
C HIS A 57 2.52 10.25 11.43
N ALA A 58 2.96 9.74 12.59
CA ALA A 58 3.23 8.32 12.81
C ALA A 58 1.97 7.47 12.64
N SER A 59 0.81 7.95 13.11
CA SER A 59 -0.47 7.26 12.92
C SER A 59 -0.86 7.17 11.45
N ALA A 60 -0.67 8.25 10.69
CA ALA A 60 -0.91 8.27 9.25
C ALA A 60 0.02 7.29 8.51
N TRP A 61 1.29 7.21 8.93
CA TRP A 61 2.26 6.24 8.41
C TRP A 61 1.82 4.80 8.69
N MET A 62 1.35 4.50 9.91
CA MET A 62 0.84 3.17 10.27
C MET A 62 -0.40 2.79 9.45
N ILE A 63 -1.34 3.72 9.26
CA ILE A 63 -2.52 3.51 8.41
C ILE A 63 -2.10 3.18 6.98
N TRP A 64 -1.14 3.94 6.44
CA TRP A 64 -0.62 3.71 5.09
C TRP A 64 0.00 2.32 4.96
N VAL A 65 0.98 1.97 5.81
CA VAL A 65 1.72 0.71 5.65
C VAL A 65 0.85 -0.51 5.91
N LEU A 66 0.02 -0.50 6.95
CA LEU A 66 -0.88 -1.60 7.25
C LEU A 66 -1.94 -1.77 6.16
N GLY A 67 -2.52 -0.67 5.68
CA GLY A 67 -3.48 -0.68 4.59
C GLY A 67 -2.86 -1.20 3.28
N PHE A 68 -1.62 -0.80 2.98
CA PHE A 68 -0.90 -1.26 1.80
C PHE A 68 -0.57 -2.76 1.86
N VAL A 69 0.02 -3.22 2.96
CA VAL A 69 0.37 -4.63 3.16
C VAL A 69 -0.87 -5.50 3.12
N ALA A 70 -1.88 -5.20 3.92
CA ALA A 70 -3.13 -5.98 3.95
C ALA A 70 -3.84 -5.97 2.59
N GLY A 71 -3.91 -4.80 1.95
CA GLY A 71 -4.56 -4.63 0.65
C GLY A 71 -3.89 -5.42 -0.46
N THR A 72 -2.56 -5.38 -0.54
CA THR A 72 -1.79 -6.14 -1.54
C THR A 72 -1.81 -7.63 -1.29
N LEU A 73 -1.79 -8.08 -0.04
CA LEU A 73 -1.91 -9.51 0.30
C LEU A 73 -3.29 -10.05 -0.08
N LEU A 74 -4.37 -9.37 0.29
CA LEU A 74 -5.73 -9.78 -0.05
C LEU A 74 -5.99 -9.76 -1.56
N LEU A 75 -5.61 -8.67 -2.23
CA LEU A 75 -5.76 -8.56 -3.67
C LEU A 75 -4.85 -9.54 -4.40
N GLY A 76 -3.60 -9.64 -4.01
CA GLY A 76 -2.60 -10.49 -4.65
C GLY A 76 -2.98 -11.96 -4.62
N THR A 77 -3.40 -12.48 -3.48
CA THR A 77 -3.83 -13.89 -3.34
C THR A 77 -5.04 -14.23 -4.20
N THR A 78 -6.00 -13.31 -4.32
CA THR A 78 -7.17 -13.52 -5.18
C THR A 78 -6.82 -13.44 -6.65
N GLN A 79 -5.92 -12.54 -7.04
CA GLN A 79 -5.49 -12.35 -8.43
C GLN A 79 -4.59 -13.48 -8.93
N LEU A 80 -3.75 -14.08 -8.07
CA LEU A 80 -2.95 -15.24 -8.45
C LEU A 80 -3.78 -16.45 -8.89
N ARG A 81 -5.00 -16.58 -8.37
CA ARG A 81 -5.93 -17.66 -8.73
C ARG A 81 -6.58 -17.47 -10.10
N GLN A 82 -6.46 -16.29 -10.68
CA GLN A 82 -7.04 -15.95 -11.99
C GLN A 82 -5.93 -15.98 -13.05
N ALA A 83 -6.14 -16.72 -14.16
CA ALA A 83 -5.12 -16.88 -15.20
C ALA A 83 -4.57 -15.54 -15.73
N HIS A 84 -5.47 -14.58 -15.97
CA HIS A 84 -5.13 -13.23 -16.46
C HIS A 84 -4.69 -12.26 -15.35
N GLY A 85 -4.76 -12.66 -14.07
CA GLY A 85 -4.41 -11.83 -12.91
C GLY A 85 -3.04 -12.13 -12.30
N ARG A 86 -2.35 -13.19 -12.75
CA ARG A 86 -1.15 -13.71 -12.09
C ARG A 86 -0.04 -12.69 -11.97
N ALA A 87 0.23 -11.92 -13.03
CA ALA A 87 1.29 -10.90 -13.00
C ALA A 87 0.99 -9.80 -11.97
N LEU A 88 -0.26 -9.30 -11.96
CA LEU A 88 -0.70 -8.31 -10.97
C LEU A 88 -0.70 -8.89 -9.55
N GLY A 89 -1.12 -10.15 -9.40
CA GLY A 89 -1.11 -10.85 -8.12
C GLY A 89 0.30 -11.02 -7.56
N ALA A 90 1.24 -11.50 -8.39
CA ALA A 90 2.64 -11.68 -7.99
C ALA A 90 3.30 -10.34 -7.62
N LEU A 91 3.06 -9.30 -8.43
CA LEU A 91 3.54 -7.95 -8.14
C LEU A 91 2.99 -7.42 -6.82
N ALA A 92 1.67 -7.55 -6.61
CA ALA A 92 1.03 -7.08 -5.39
C ALA A 92 1.61 -7.78 -4.15
N LEU A 93 1.73 -9.11 -4.19
CA LEU A 93 2.34 -9.87 -3.11
C LEU A 93 3.81 -9.50 -2.88
N GLY A 94 4.60 -9.41 -3.95
CA GLY A 94 6.01 -9.04 -3.87
C GLY A 94 6.20 -7.66 -3.23
N CYS A 95 5.50 -6.64 -3.74
CA CYS A 95 5.57 -5.28 -3.18
C CYS A 95 5.06 -5.22 -1.74
N GLY A 96 3.96 -5.91 -1.41
CA GLY A 96 3.42 -5.94 -0.05
C GLY A 96 4.35 -6.61 0.94
N MET A 97 4.90 -7.77 0.58
CA MET A 97 5.87 -8.49 1.44
C MET A 97 7.15 -7.70 1.64
N LEU A 98 7.72 -7.13 0.58
CA LEU A 98 8.92 -6.29 0.69
C LEU A 98 8.67 -5.05 1.53
N ALA A 99 7.52 -4.41 1.38
CA ALA A 99 7.14 -3.27 2.21
C ALA A 99 6.97 -3.66 3.68
N ALA A 100 6.37 -4.82 3.98
CA ALA A 100 6.25 -5.32 5.34
C ALA A 100 7.62 -5.61 5.97
N VAL A 101 8.51 -6.28 5.23
CA VAL A 101 9.89 -6.55 5.68
C VAL A 101 10.64 -5.24 5.93
N ALA A 102 10.56 -4.28 4.98
CA ALA A 102 11.22 -2.99 5.13
C ALA A 102 10.68 -2.20 6.33
N ALA A 103 9.35 -2.20 6.51
CA ALA A 103 8.72 -1.41 7.57
C ALA A 103 8.88 -1.99 8.98
N PHE A 104 8.98 -3.31 9.12
CA PHE A 104 8.92 -3.96 10.43
C PHE A 104 10.15 -4.81 10.76
N ALA A 105 10.71 -5.53 9.78
CA ALA A 105 11.82 -6.46 10.05
C ALA A 105 13.21 -5.80 9.91
N LEU A 106 13.36 -4.81 9.02
CA LEU A 106 14.64 -4.14 8.80
C LEU A 106 14.89 -2.97 9.77
N GLN A 107 13.90 -2.61 10.60
CA GLN A 107 14.10 -1.63 11.67
C GLN A 107 15.06 -2.22 12.71
N GLY A 108 16.23 -1.64 12.87
CA GLY A 108 17.28 -2.15 13.75
C GLY A 108 18.47 -2.79 13.01
N VAL A 109 18.29 -3.19 11.75
CA VAL A 109 19.36 -3.63 10.85
C VAL A 109 19.80 -2.48 9.93
N LEU A 110 18.83 -1.72 9.44
CA LEU A 110 19.04 -0.54 8.59
C LEU A 110 18.65 0.74 9.35
N PRO A 111 19.28 1.88 9.01
CA PRO A 111 18.80 3.17 9.48
C PRO A 111 17.31 3.36 9.11
N ALA A 112 16.49 3.81 10.06
CA ALA A 112 15.05 3.96 9.88
C ALA A 112 14.65 4.73 8.61
N PRO A 113 15.34 5.84 8.21
CA PRO A 113 15.04 6.54 6.96
C PRO A 113 15.24 5.68 5.71
N LEU A 114 16.20 4.76 5.71
CA LEU A 114 16.45 3.87 4.57
C LEU A 114 15.37 2.79 4.48
N ALA A 115 15.00 2.17 5.58
CA ALA A 115 13.93 1.18 5.63
C ALA A 115 12.59 1.78 5.15
N GLN A 116 12.26 3.01 5.57
CA GLN A 116 11.08 3.74 5.10
C GLN A 116 11.11 4.02 3.60
N ARG A 117 12.26 4.45 3.07
CA ARG A 117 12.42 4.71 1.62
C ARG A 117 12.21 3.44 0.80
N LEU A 118 12.68 2.28 1.27
CA LEU A 118 12.43 1.00 0.62
C LEU A 118 10.94 0.66 0.59
N ALA A 119 10.22 0.85 1.70
CA ALA A 119 8.78 0.65 1.73
C ALA A 119 8.03 1.60 0.77
N PHE A 120 8.44 2.87 0.68
CA PHE A 120 7.89 3.82 -0.30
C PHE A 120 8.23 3.44 -1.74
N ALA A 121 9.43 2.94 -2.02
CA ALA A 121 9.80 2.46 -3.34
C ALA A 121 8.89 1.30 -3.80
N CYS A 122 8.58 0.35 -2.90
CA CYS A 122 7.62 -0.72 -3.18
C CYS A 122 6.22 -0.17 -3.50
N TRP A 123 5.75 0.84 -2.74
CA TRP A 123 4.48 1.52 -2.99
C TRP A 123 4.44 2.19 -4.37
N VAL A 124 5.48 2.94 -4.72
CA VAL A 124 5.56 3.64 -6.01
C VAL A 124 5.65 2.64 -7.16
N ALA A 125 6.47 1.59 -7.03
CA ALA A 125 6.59 0.54 -8.03
C ALA A 125 5.24 -0.16 -8.28
N TRP A 126 4.49 -0.47 -7.20
CA TRP A 126 3.15 -1.03 -7.32
C TRP A 126 2.19 -0.07 -8.03
N LEU A 127 2.16 1.21 -7.65
CA LEU A 127 1.30 2.21 -8.28
C LEU A 127 1.59 2.36 -9.78
N ALA A 128 2.87 2.40 -10.16
CA ALA A 128 3.29 2.59 -11.54
C ALA A 128 2.89 1.41 -12.44
N THR A 129 2.85 0.20 -11.90
CA THR A 129 2.65 -1.04 -12.66
C THR A 129 1.23 -1.60 -12.54
N ALA A 130 0.51 -1.32 -11.45
CA ALA A 130 -0.85 -1.82 -11.25
C ALA A 130 -1.85 -1.31 -12.29
N LEU A 131 -1.76 -0.03 -12.70
CA LEU A 131 -2.65 0.56 -13.70
C LEU A 131 -2.51 -0.04 -15.10
N PRO A 132 -1.31 -0.14 -15.72
CA PRO A 132 -1.17 -0.76 -17.02
C PRO A 132 -1.58 -2.24 -17.00
N LEU A 133 -1.23 -3.00 -15.96
CA LEU A 133 -1.61 -4.41 -15.85
C LEU A 133 -3.11 -4.61 -15.66
N SER A 134 -3.81 -3.68 -15.03
CA SER A 134 -5.27 -3.75 -14.88
C SER A 134 -6.04 -3.42 -16.18
N ARG A 135 -5.41 -2.71 -17.13
CA ARG A 135 -6.01 -2.36 -18.42
C ARG A 135 -5.93 -3.47 -19.46
N GLN A 136 -5.08 -4.46 -19.25
CA GLN A 136 -4.91 -5.59 -20.17
C GLN A 136 -5.97 -6.71 -19.98
N ARG A 137 -6.96 -6.43 -19.16
CA ARG A 137 -8.12 -7.28 -18.87
C ARG A 137 -9.33 -6.73 -19.60
#